data_9da675933020e4b987341012660db85a
#
_entry.id   9da675933020e4b987341012660db85a
#
_cell.length_a   1.000
_cell.length_b   1.000
_cell.length_c   1.000
_cell.angle_alpha   90.00
_cell.angle_beta   90.00
_cell.angle_gamma   90.00
#
_symmetry.space_group_name_H-M   'P 1'
#
loop_
_entity.id
_entity.type
_entity.pdbx_description
1 polymer ?
#
loop_
_entity_poly.entity_id
_entity_poly.type
_entity_poly.pdbx_seq_one_letter_code
_entity_poly.pdbx_strand_id
1 'polypeptide(L)' 'MKINLWYSKSMSQWRWTLCSEEYNKDVPGEQHSGQRPELRDAMNDVANTVEYMLESRQK' A
#
# COMPACT_ATOMS: atom_id res chain seq x y z
N MET A 1 6.11 -3.65 -7.83
CA MET A 1 5.25 -3.21 -6.71
C MET A 1 5.63 -3.97 -5.45
N LYS A 2 5.81 -3.25 -4.37
CA LYS A 2 6.25 -3.85 -3.11
C LYS A 2 5.26 -3.52 -2.00
N ILE A 3 4.79 -4.56 -1.31
CA ILE A 3 3.78 -4.42 -0.27
C ILE A 3 4.35 -4.97 1.04
N ASN A 4 4.23 -4.18 2.10
CA ASN A 4 4.60 -4.60 3.44
C ASN A 4 3.38 -4.47 4.35
N LEU A 5 3.17 -5.47 5.19
CA LEU A 5 2.05 -5.47 6.13
C LEU A 5 2.54 -6.08 7.44
N TRP A 6 2.35 -5.37 8.55
CA TRP A 6 2.82 -5.85 9.85
C TRP A 6 1.96 -5.31 10.96
N TYR A 7 2.04 -5.95 12.12
CA TYR A 7 1.32 -5.50 13.30
C TYR A 7 2.22 -4.63 14.18
N SER A 8 1.76 -3.44 14.52
CA SER A 8 2.50 -2.53 15.38
C SER A 8 1.98 -2.66 16.81
N LYS A 9 2.80 -3.23 17.70
CA LYS A 9 2.41 -3.41 19.09
C LYS A 9 2.25 -2.08 19.82
N SER A 10 3.11 -1.12 19.50
CA SER A 10 3.07 0.17 20.16
C SER A 10 1.80 0.95 19.85
N MET A 11 1.23 0.75 18.67
CA MET A 11 0.02 1.43 18.25
C MET A 11 -1.21 0.55 18.32
N SER A 12 -1.04 -0.73 18.59
CA SER A 12 -2.12 -1.72 18.61
C SER A 12 -2.91 -1.71 17.29
N GLN A 13 -2.18 -1.61 16.19
CA GLN A 13 -2.80 -1.53 14.88
C GLN A 13 -1.96 -2.27 13.84
N TRP A 14 -2.63 -2.68 12.78
CA TRP A 14 -1.97 -3.23 11.61
C TRP A 14 -1.57 -2.07 10.71
N ARG A 15 -0.32 -2.06 10.30
CA ARG A 15 0.22 -1.02 9.42
C ARG A 15 0.64 -1.63 8.11
N TRP A 16 0.53 -0.84 7.05
CA TRP A 16 0.93 -1.31 5.74
C TRP A 16 1.58 -0.18 4.96
N THR A 17 2.46 -0.58 4.06
CA THR A 17 3.05 0.34 3.09
C THR A 17 3.03 -0.33 1.73
N LEU A 18 2.90 0.49 0.72
CA LEU A 18 2.87 0.01 -0.66
C LEU A 18 3.68 0.97 -1.51
N CYS A 19 4.65 0.42 -2.23
CA CYS A 19 5.51 1.21 -3.09
C CYS A 19 5.43 0.68 -4.50
N SER A 20 5.28 1.57 -5.45
CA SER A 20 5.33 1.25 -6.86
C SER A 20 6.76 1.46 -7.33
N GLU A 21 7.41 0.38 -7.79
CA GLU A 21 8.74 0.49 -8.35
C GLU A 21 8.61 0.67 -9.84
N GLU A 22 8.90 1.87 -10.30
CA GLU A 22 8.93 2.15 -11.72
C GLU A 22 10.36 2.13 -12.21
N TYR A 23 10.58 1.47 -13.33
CA TYR A 23 11.92 1.46 -13.93
C TYR A 23 12.25 2.75 -14.63
N ASN A 24 11.27 3.58 -14.83
CA ASN A 24 11.44 4.84 -15.50
C ASN A 24 11.95 5.87 -14.50
N LYS A 25 13.17 6.34 -14.68
CA LYS A 25 13.79 7.28 -13.75
C LYS A 25 13.13 8.64 -13.73
N ASP A 26 12.37 8.94 -14.76
CA ASP A 26 11.74 10.24 -14.87
C ASP A 26 10.43 10.33 -14.10
N VAL A 27 9.91 9.19 -13.66
CA VAL A 27 8.65 9.15 -12.91
C VAL A 27 8.92 8.59 -11.53
N PRO A 28 8.77 9.41 -10.48
CA PRO A 28 8.95 8.90 -9.11
C PRO A 28 7.89 7.86 -8.79
N GLY A 29 8.29 6.82 -8.08
CA GLY A 29 7.35 5.79 -7.65
C GLY A 29 6.34 6.35 -6.67
N GLU A 30 5.12 5.83 -6.73
CA GLU A 30 4.10 6.21 -5.78
C GLU A 30 4.26 5.42 -4.48
N GLN A 31 4.03 6.09 -3.38
CA GLN A 31 4.06 5.47 -2.06
C GLN A 31 2.73 5.72 -1.36
N HIS A 32 2.19 4.65 -0.81
CA HIS A 32 0.96 4.72 -0.04
C HIS A 32 1.17 4.00 1.28
N SER A 33 0.47 4.44 2.29
CA SER A 33 0.56 3.81 3.61
C SER A 33 -0.76 4.00 4.33
N GLY A 34 -0.97 3.16 5.33
CA GLY A 34 -2.16 3.28 6.15
C GLY A 34 -2.05 2.42 7.39
N GLN A 35 -3.07 2.51 8.22
CA GLN A 35 -3.13 1.75 9.45
C GLN A 35 -4.58 1.49 9.83
N ARG A 36 -4.83 0.30 10.36
CA ARG A 36 -6.16 -0.10 10.79
C ARG A 36 -6.04 -0.99 12.02
N PRO A 37 -7.00 -0.94 12.93
CA PRO A 37 -6.96 -1.78 14.12
C PRO A 37 -7.14 -3.25 13.82
N GLU A 38 -7.77 -3.61 12.70
CA GLU A 38 -8.01 -4.99 12.33
C GLU A 38 -7.28 -5.35 11.04
N LEU A 39 -6.76 -6.58 11.01
CA LEU A 39 -6.03 -7.08 9.85
C LEU A 39 -6.89 -7.04 8.58
N ARG A 40 -8.14 -7.46 8.69
CA ARG A 40 -9.03 -7.51 7.54
C ARG A 40 -9.16 -6.14 6.89
N ASP A 41 -9.32 -5.12 7.71
CA ASP A 41 -9.47 -3.76 7.20
C ASP A 41 -8.18 -3.27 6.54
N ALA A 42 -7.03 -3.60 7.13
CA ALA A 42 -5.75 -3.23 6.55
C ALA A 42 -5.55 -3.90 5.19
N MET A 43 -5.88 -5.18 5.11
CA MET A 43 -5.77 -5.92 3.84
C MET A 43 -6.70 -5.34 2.79
N ASN A 44 -7.88 -4.93 3.19
CA ASN A 44 -8.84 -4.33 2.29
C ASN A 44 -8.31 -3.00 1.73
N ASP A 45 -7.69 -2.20 2.59
CA ASP A 45 -7.06 -0.95 2.17
C ASP A 45 -5.97 -1.20 1.13
N VAL A 46 -5.14 -2.21 1.38
CA VAL A 46 -4.07 -2.57 0.44
C VAL A 46 -4.65 -2.97 -0.91
N ALA A 47 -5.68 -3.82 -0.88
CA ALA A 47 -6.31 -4.28 -2.11
C ALA A 47 -6.89 -3.11 -2.92
N ASN A 48 -7.59 -2.22 -2.24
CA ASN A 48 -8.19 -1.06 -2.90
C ASN A 48 -7.12 -0.14 -3.48
N THR A 49 -6.02 0.03 -2.77
CA THR A 49 -4.92 0.87 -3.24
C THR A 49 -4.26 0.27 -4.46
N VAL A 50 -4.03 -1.05 -4.43
CA VAL A 50 -3.45 -1.75 -5.58
C VAL A 50 -4.33 -1.60 -6.81
N GLU A 51 -5.64 -1.81 -6.64
CA GLU A 51 -6.58 -1.67 -7.75
C GLU A 51 -6.55 -0.26 -8.32
N TYR A 52 -6.52 0.74 -7.45
CA TYR A 52 -6.46 2.13 -7.89
C TYR A 52 -5.21 2.39 -8.72
N MET A 53 -4.07 1.91 -8.25
CA MET A 53 -2.81 2.13 -8.94
C MET A 53 -2.77 1.43 -10.29
N LEU A 54 -3.28 0.21 -10.36
CA LEU A 54 -3.29 -0.55 -11.61
C LEU A 54 -4.25 0.08 -12.63
N GLU A 55 -5.40 0.53 -12.17
CA GLU A 55 -6.36 1.20 -13.05
C GLU A 55 -5.78 2.49 -13.63
N SER A 56 -5.07 3.25 -12.81
CA SER A 56 -4.46 4.50 -13.27
C SER A 56 -3.45 4.26 -14.37
N ARG A 57 -2.81 3.09 -14.38
CA ARG A 57 -1.77 2.78 -15.35
C ARG A 57 -2.31 2.26 -16.67
N GLN A 58 -3.53 1.76 -16.66
CA GLN A 58 -4.10 1.16 -17.86
C GLN A 58 -4.68 2.18 -18.82
N LYS A 59 -4.63 3.43 -18.48
CA LYS A 59 -5.14 4.48 -19.34
C LYS A 59 -4.08 5.04 -20.28
#